data_5f3b40ded5dd87a5f9a36c98dc6a5e44
#
_entry.id   5f3b40ded5dd87a5f9a36c98dc6a5e44
#
_cell.length_a   1.000
_cell.length_b   1.000
_cell.length_c   1.000
_cell.angle_alpha   90.00
_cell.angle_beta   90.00
_cell.angle_gamma   90.00
#
_symmetry.space_group_name_H-M   'P 1'
#
loop_
_entity.id
_entity.type
_entity.pdbx_description
1 polymer ?
#
loop_
_entity_poly.entity_id
_entity_poly.type
_entity_poly.pdbx_seq_one_letter_code
_entity_poly.pdbx_strand_id
1 'polypeptide(L)'
;ARHGALPLDRLLRLGFASPLLVSVHGTCLSPADIDALAACGAAVVHCPESNLKLGSGVCPAADLLGRGVRVALGTDGAASNNDLDVLSEMRTAGLLAAGVSARPGALVARDLLRMATLEGARVLGIGDSTGSLVAGKWADLCCINLRTAGSWPVHDVEAALVYACSSRQVTD
;
A
#
# COMPACT_ATOMS: atom_id res chain seq x y z
N ALA A 1 -24.88 -12.81 -6.54
CA ALA A 1 -24.54 -11.63 -7.38
C ALA A 1 -25.74 -11.30 -8.27
N ARG A 2 -26.21 -10.04 -8.29
CA ARG A 2 -27.39 -9.59 -9.12
C ARG A 2 -27.19 -9.80 -10.62
N HIS A 3 -25.97 -10.07 -11.09
CA HIS A 3 -25.61 -10.10 -12.52
C HIS A 3 -24.89 -11.39 -12.95
N GLY A 4 -24.84 -12.43 -12.13
CA GLY A 4 -24.19 -13.72 -12.45
C GLY A 4 -22.69 -13.65 -12.71
N ALA A 5 -22.03 -12.55 -12.33
CA ALA A 5 -20.60 -12.35 -12.48
C ALA A 5 -20.02 -11.66 -11.23
N LEU A 6 -18.75 -11.94 -10.91
CA LEU A 6 -18.00 -11.23 -9.89
C LEU A 6 -17.75 -9.76 -10.33
N PRO A 7 -17.55 -8.83 -9.38
CA PRO A 7 -17.37 -7.42 -9.71
C PRO A 7 -16.26 -7.15 -10.73
N LEU A 8 -15.09 -7.77 -10.57
CA LEU A 8 -13.97 -7.58 -11.49
C LEU A 8 -14.25 -8.16 -12.87
N ASP A 9 -14.85 -9.36 -12.96
CA ASP A 9 -15.27 -9.96 -14.25
C ASP A 9 -16.19 -9.03 -15.03
N ARG A 10 -17.08 -8.33 -14.31
CA ARG A 10 -17.97 -7.36 -14.93
C ARG A 10 -17.23 -6.15 -15.47
N LEU A 11 -16.25 -5.61 -14.73
CA LEU A 11 -15.41 -4.50 -15.18
C LEU A 11 -14.61 -4.90 -16.42
N LEU A 12 -14.04 -6.12 -16.43
CA LEU A 12 -13.33 -6.67 -17.58
C LEU A 12 -14.22 -6.74 -18.81
N ARG A 13 -15.44 -7.32 -18.68
CA ARG A 13 -16.40 -7.44 -19.79
C ARG A 13 -16.89 -6.08 -20.34
N LEU A 14 -16.93 -5.06 -19.49
CA LEU A 14 -17.35 -3.70 -19.85
C LEU A 14 -16.19 -2.84 -20.40
N GLY A 15 -14.95 -3.39 -20.48
CA GLY A 15 -13.79 -2.68 -20.98
C GLY A 15 -13.19 -1.65 -20.02
N PHE A 16 -13.57 -1.67 -18.73
CA PHE A 16 -13.02 -0.76 -17.72
C PHE A 16 -11.68 -1.23 -17.15
N ALA A 17 -11.27 -2.48 -17.39
CA ALA A 17 -9.98 -2.98 -16.98
C ALA A 17 -8.88 -2.38 -17.88
N SER A 18 -8.09 -1.49 -17.34
CA SER A 18 -7.04 -0.76 -18.05
C SER A 18 -5.94 -0.34 -17.06
N PRO A 19 -4.78 0.17 -17.53
CA PRO A 19 -3.75 0.72 -16.66
C PRO A 19 -4.20 1.93 -15.81
N LEU A 20 -5.35 2.51 -16.11
CA LEU A 20 -5.97 3.60 -15.35
C LEU A 20 -6.88 3.11 -14.24
N LEU A 21 -7.19 1.80 -14.20
CA LEU A 21 -8.02 1.23 -13.14
C LEU A 21 -7.23 1.21 -11.83
N VAL A 22 -7.79 1.84 -10.80
CA VAL A 22 -7.31 1.78 -9.42
C VAL A 22 -8.37 1.08 -8.58
N SER A 23 -8.05 -0.11 -8.09
CA SER A 23 -8.89 -0.87 -7.15
C SER A 23 -8.47 -0.55 -5.72
N VAL A 24 -9.41 -0.19 -4.85
CA VAL A 24 -9.13 0.08 -3.44
C VAL A 24 -9.54 -1.13 -2.60
N HIS A 25 -8.84 -1.37 -1.50
CA HIS A 25 -9.03 -2.46 -0.53
C HIS A 25 -8.60 -3.85 -1.03
N GLY A 26 -9.19 -4.38 -2.09
CA GLY A 26 -8.79 -5.65 -2.71
C GLY A 26 -8.91 -6.88 -1.80
N THR A 27 -9.80 -6.87 -0.79
CA THR A 27 -9.88 -7.92 0.24
C THR A 27 -10.50 -9.23 -0.23
N CYS A 28 -11.21 -9.21 -1.36
CA CYS A 28 -11.91 -10.37 -1.92
C CYS A 28 -11.31 -10.84 -3.25
N LEU A 29 -10.08 -10.48 -3.56
CA LEU A 29 -9.43 -10.87 -4.81
C LEU A 29 -9.04 -12.35 -4.78
N SER A 30 -9.49 -13.09 -5.79
CA SER A 30 -9.01 -14.44 -6.07
C SER A 30 -7.65 -14.40 -6.80
N PRO A 31 -6.91 -15.53 -6.86
CA PRO A 31 -5.70 -15.60 -7.70
C PRO A 31 -5.93 -15.22 -9.16
N ALA A 32 -7.08 -15.58 -9.74
CA ALA A 32 -7.44 -15.22 -11.11
C ALA A 32 -7.71 -13.73 -11.26
N ASP A 33 -8.31 -13.08 -10.24
CA ASP A 33 -8.49 -11.63 -10.23
C ASP A 33 -7.14 -10.89 -10.21
N ILE A 34 -6.17 -11.39 -9.44
CA ILE A 34 -4.81 -10.82 -9.38
C ILE A 34 -4.13 -10.93 -10.76
N ASP A 35 -4.22 -12.10 -11.41
CA ASP A 35 -3.68 -12.30 -12.76
C ASP A 35 -4.34 -11.35 -13.78
N ALA A 36 -5.64 -11.13 -13.68
CA ALA A 36 -6.37 -10.22 -14.55
C ALA A 36 -5.95 -8.75 -14.31
N LEU A 37 -5.77 -8.33 -13.05
CA LEU A 37 -5.26 -6.99 -12.71
C LEU A 37 -3.85 -6.79 -13.22
N ALA A 38 -2.97 -7.79 -13.09
CA ALA A 38 -1.61 -7.74 -13.63
C ALA A 38 -1.63 -7.60 -15.17
N ALA A 39 -2.44 -8.41 -15.84
CA ALA A 39 -2.54 -8.41 -17.30
C ALA A 39 -3.03 -7.07 -17.90
N CYS A 40 -3.95 -6.39 -17.20
CA CYS A 40 -4.45 -5.09 -17.65
C CYS A 40 -3.62 -3.90 -17.14
N GLY A 41 -2.58 -4.12 -16.34
CA GLY A 41 -1.72 -3.07 -15.77
C GLY A 41 -2.39 -2.20 -14.70
N ALA A 42 -3.51 -2.65 -14.14
CA ALA A 42 -4.23 -1.97 -13.06
C ALA A 42 -3.39 -1.86 -11.78
N ALA A 43 -3.81 -0.99 -10.88
CA ALA A 43 -3.19 -0.82 -9.58
C ALA A 43 -4.16 -1.11 -8.44
N VAL A 44 -3.60 -1.43 -7.26
CA VAL A 44 -4.37 -1.64 -6.03
C VAL A 44 -3.88 -0.67 -4.95
N VAL A 45 -4.80 -0.04 -4.24
CA VAL A 45 -4.52 0.72 -3.01
C VAL A 45 -4.93 -0.13 -1.82
N HIS A 46 -3.96 -0.54 -1.02
CA HIS A 46 -4.15 -1.30 0.19
C HIS A 46 -4.36 -0.36 1.39
N CYS A 47 -5.47 -0.53 2.12
CA CYS A 47 -5.82 0.26 3.30
C CYS A 47 -5.94 -0.70 4.50
N PRO A 48 -4.82 -1.21 5.06
CA PRO A 48 -4.85 -2.32 6.01
C PRO A 48 -5.63 -1.98 7.28
N GLU A 49 -5.43 -0.81 7.88
CA GLU A 49 -6.09 -0.45 9.14
C GLU A 49 -7.60 -0.27 8.97
N SER A 50 -8.03 0.38 7.88
CA SER A 50 -9.45 0.45 7.53
C SER A 50 -10.06 -0.93 7.34
N ASN A 51 -9.40 -1.81 6.59
CA ASN A 51 -9.88 -3.17 6.34
C ASN A 51 -10.02 -3.97 7.64
N LEU A 52 -9.05 -3.87 8.55
CA LEU A 52 -9.06 -4.54 9.85
C LEU A 52 -10.14 -3.97 10.76
N LYS A 53 -10.23 -2.65 10.86
CA LYS A 53 -11.21 -1.97 11.69
C LYS A 53 -12.64 -2.32 11.30
N LEU A 54 -12.92 -2.41 10.01
CA LEU A 54 -14.25 -2.72 9.48
C LEU A 54 -14.51 -4.22 9.34
N GLY A 55 -13.51 -5.09 9.58
CA GLY A 55 -13.66 -6.52 9.38
C GLY A 55 -13.88 -6.92 7.93
N SER A 56 -13.36 -6.14 6.97
CA SER A 56 -13.58 -6.35 5.53
C SER A 56 -12.72 -7.46 4.93
N GLY A 57 -11.79 -8.03 5.69
CA GLY A 57 -10.84 -9.04 5.22
C GLY A 57 -9.45 -8.47 4.96
N VAL A 58 -8.59 -9.27 4.33
CA VAL A 58 -7.17 -8.96 4.11
C VAL A 58 -6.86 -8.89 2.62
N CYS A 59 -6.27 -7.78 2.19
CA CYS A 59 -5.74 -7.64 0.84
C CYS A 59 -4.48 -8.52 0.67
N PRO A 60 -4.39 -9.34 -0.38
CA PRO A 60 -3.22 -10.19 -0.65
C PRO A 60 -2.06 -9.38 -1.27
N ALA A 61 -1.61 -8.33 -0.56
CA ALA A 61 -0.66 -7.35 -1.09
C ALA A 61 0.68 -7.97 -1.54
N ALA A 62 1.19 -8.98 -0.80
CA ALA A 62 2.41 -9.69 -1.18
C ALA A 62 2.23 -10.49 -2.49
N ASP A 63 1.08 -11.12 -2.69
CA ASP A 63 0.79 -11.87 -3.92
C ASP A 63 0.58 -10.93 -5.11
N LEU A 64 -0.06 -9.77 -4.89
CA LEU A 64 -0.21 -8.71 -5.89
C LEU A 64 1.16 -8.23 -6.38
N LEU A 65 2.06 -7.84 -5.46
CA LEU A 65 3.42 -7.43 -5.81
C LEU A 65 4.20 -8.56 -6.51
N GLY A 66 4.08 -9.80 -6.01
CA GLY A 66 4.74 -10.97 -6.59
C GLY A 66 4.31 -11.25 -8.04
N ARG A 67 3.14 -10.80 -8.45
CA ARG A 67 2.62 -10.89 -9.83
C ARG A 67 2.76 -9.60 -10.64
N GLY A 68 3.50 -8.62 -10.13
CA GLY A 68 3.80 -7.37 -10.83
C GLY A 68 2.66 -6.35 -10.85
N VAL A 69 1.61 -6.55 -10.03
CA VAL A 69 0.59 -5.51 -9.82
C VAL A 69 1.18 -4.37 -9.00
N ARG A 70 0.97 -3.15 -9.42
CA ARG A 70 1.34 -1.98 -8.63
C ARG A 70 0.46 -1.88 -7.40
N VAL A 71 1.08 -1.81 -6.23
CA VAL A 71 0.36 -1.64 -4.96
C VAL A 71 0.83 -0.38 -4.26
N ALA A 72 -0.12 0.46 -3.87
CA ALA A 72 0.11 1.62 -3.02
C ALA A 72 -0.55 1.42 -1.64
N LEU A 73 -0.16 2.21 -0.67
CA LEU A 73 -0.83 2.32 0.63
C LEU A 73 -1.76 3.53 0.67
N GLY A 74 -2.85 3.40 1.38
CA GLY A 74 -3.78 4.47 1.69
C GLY A 74 -4.40 4.28 3.05
N THR A 75 -4.81 5.37 3.68
CA THR A 75 -5.44 5.35 4.99
C THR A 75 -6.95 5.12 4.93
N ASP A 76 -7.55 5.29 3.74
CA ASP A 76 -9.00 5.47 3.61
C ASP A 76 -9.48 6.75 4.32
N GLY A 77 -10.77 6.90 4.58
CA GLY A 77 -11.33 8.06 5.24
C GLY A 77 -11.20 8.03 6.76
N ALA A 78 -11.28 9.21 7.40
CA ALA A 78 -11.17 9.36 8.85
C ALA A 78 -12.19 8.53 9.65
N ALA A 79 -13.36 8.23 9.08
CA ALA A 79 -14.38 7.40 9.74
C ALA A 79 -13.96 5.93 9.86
N SER A 80 -13.18 5.43 8.92
CA SER A 80 -12.72 4.04 8.86
C SER A 80 -11.26 3.85 9.34
N ASN A 81 -10.51 4.94 9.54
CA ASN A 81 -9.11 4.90 9.98
C ASN A 81 -8.87 5.63 11.32
N ASN A 82 -9.29 6.84 11.50
CA ASN A 82 -9.19 7.76 12.64
C ASN A 82 -7.96 8.68 12.64
N ASP A 83 -6.74 8.18 12.49
CA ASP A 83 -5.52 8.99 12.62
C ASP A 83 -4.89 9.40 11.28
N LEU A 84 -5.26 8.71 10.19
CA LEU A 84 -4.75 8.98 8.83
C LEU A 84 -3.20 8.92 8.74
N ASP A 85 -2.58 8.06 9.57
CA ASP A 85 -1.13 7.91 9.66
C ASP A 85 -0.60 6.86 8.68
N VAL A 86 0.02 7.29 7.58
CA VAL A 86 0.60 6.39 6.57
C VAL A 86 1.77 5.58 7.13
N LEU A 87 2.49 6.08 8.15
CA LEU A 87 3.55 5.30 8.82
C LEU A 87 2.96 4.10 9.58
N SER A 88 1.81 4.28 10.21
CA SER A 88 1.03 3.23 10.84
C SER A 88 0.54 2.19 9.82
N GLU A 89 0.04 2.66 8.69
CA GLU A 89 -0.38 1.77 7.58
C GLU A 89 0.76 0.90 7.05
N MET A 90 1.97 1.44 6.90
CA MET A 90 3.15 0.64 6.50
C MET A 90 3.43 -0.49 7.48
N ARG A 91 3.45 -0.18 8.79
CA ARG A 91 3.67 -1.17 9.84
C ARG A 91 2.60 -2.24 9.82
N THR A 92 1.35 -1.84 9.78
CA THR A 92 0.20 -2.75 9.78
C THR A 92 0.21 -3.65 8.53
N ALA A 93 0.50 -3.11 7.34
CA ALA A 93 0.63 -3.90 6.12
C ALA A 93 1.75 -4.95 6.22
N GLY A 94 2.92 -4.58 6.73
CA GLY A 94 4.06 -5.50 6.88
C GLY A 94 3.78 -6.64 7.86
N LEU A 95 3.25 -6.31 9.04
CA LEU A 95 2.91 -7.31 10.07
C LEU A 95 1.78 -8.24 9.60
N LEU A 96 0.76 -7.68 8.97
CA LEU A 96 -0.38 -8.42 8.46
C LEU A 96 0.03 -9.41 7.35
N ALA A 97 0.85 -8.96 6.40
CA ALA A 97 1.36 -9.83 5.33
C ALA A 97 2.19 -10.99 5.89
N ALA A 98 3.07 -10.73 6.86
CA ALA A 98 3.86 -11.77 7.51
C ALA A 98 2.98 -12.74 8.30
N GLY A 99 2.01 -12.22 9.08
CA GLY A 99 1.10 -13.04 9.90
C GLY A 99 0.22 -13.97 9.07
N VAL A 100 -0.38 -13.46 7.99
CA VAL A 100 -1.29 -14.24 7.14
C VAL A 100 -0.53 -15.27 6.31
N SER A 101 0.65 -14.95 5.80
CA SER A 101 1.44 -15.87 4.97
C SER A 101 2.33 -16.82 5.78
N ALA A 102 2.46 -16.61 7.09
CA ALA A 102 3.44 -17.27 7.97
C ALA A 102 4.88 -17.16 7.42
N ARG A 103 5.21 -16.08 6.71
CA ARG A 103 6.53 -15.82 6.12
C ARG A 103 7.06 -14.48 6.59
N PRO A 104 8.13 -14.44 7.40
CA PRO A 104 8.83 -13.20 7.72
C PRO A 104 9.27 -12.51 6.43
N GLY A 105 9.06 -11.18 6.34
CA GLY A 105 9.45 -10.41 5.16
C GLY A 105 8.62 -10.68 3.90
N ALA A 106 7.38 -11.16 4.03
CA ALA A 106 6.45 -11.26 2.91
C ALA A 106 6.25 -9.93 2.18
N LEU A 107 6.32 -8.82 2.92
CA LEU A 107 6.57 -7.47 2.42
C LEU A 107 7.79 -6.95 3.17
N VAL A 108 8.87 -6.60 2.46
CA VAL A 108 10.06 -6.01 3.09
C VAL A 108 9.89 -4.51 3.31
N ALA A 109 10.64 -3.92 4.25
CA ALA A 109 10.49 -2.51 4.63
C ALA A 109 10.63 -1.56 3.42
N ARG A 110 11.54 -1.85 2.50
CA ARG A 110 11.71 -1.10 1.25
C ARG A 110 10.46 -1.09 0.38
N ASP A 111 9.76 -2.22 0.24
CA ASP A 111 8.53 -2.29 -0.55
C ASP A 111 7.43 -1.45 0.10
N LEU A 112 7.30 -1.51 1.43
CA LEU A 112 6.34 -0.73 2.19
C LEU A 112 6.59 0.78 2.06
N LEU A 113 7.84 1.22 2.15
CA LEU A 113 8.22 2.61 1.90
C LEU A 113 7.89 3.04 0.46
N ARG A 114 8.16 2.20 -0.53
CA ARG A 114 7.80 2.47 -1.92
C ARG A 114 6.29 2.56 -2.12
N MET A 115 5.52 1.65 -1.51
CA MET A 115 4.05 1.66 -1.55
C MET A 115 3.48 2.96 -0.96
N ALA A 116 4.10 3.48 0.09
CA ALA A 116 3.70 4.74 0.76
C ALA A 116 4.16 6.01 0.02
N THR A 117 5.06 5.92 -0.96
CA THR A 117 5.68 7.06 -1.63
C THR A 117 5.58 6.95 -3.15
N LEU A 118 6.59 6.40 -3.80
CA LEU A 118 6.72 6.36 -5.25
C LEU A 118 5.59 5.57 -5.94
N GLU A 119 5.20 4.43 -5.40
CA GLU A 119 4.12 3.65 -6.02
C GLU A 119 2.77 4.34 -5.83
N GLY A 120 2.54 5.03 -4.69
CA GLY A 120 1.38 5.92 -4.51
C GLY A 120 1.33 7.01 -5.58
N ALA A 121 2.43 7.71 -5.80
CA ALA A 121 2.54 8.74 -6.84
C ALA A 121 2.30 8.16 -8.26
N ARG A 122 2.83 6.98 -8.55
CA ARG A 122 2.62 6.29 -9.84
C ARG A 122 1.18 5.88 -10.06
N VAL A 123 0.52 5.39 -9.02
CA VAL A 123 -0.91 5.03 -9.07
C VAL A 123 -1.78 6.25 -9.38
N LEU A 124 -1.40 7.41 -8.87
CA LEU A 124 -2.07 8.69 -9.15
C LEU A 124 -1.65 9.34 -10.47
N GLY A 125 -0.71 8.75 -11.22
CA GLY A 125 -0.22 9.28 -12.49
C GLY A 125 0.72 10.48 -12.36
N ILE A 126 1.25 10.76 -11.16
CA ILE A 126 2.15 11.88 -10.86
C ILE A 126 3.57 11.44 -10.45
N GLY A 127 3.90 10.16 -10.70
CA GLY A 127 5.19 9.59 -10.31
C GLY A 127 6.42 10.24 -10.95
N ASP A 128 6.25 10.94 -12.06
CA ASP A 128 7.32 11.72 -12.69
C ASP A 128 7.58 13.04 -11.98
N SER A 129 6.60 13.54 -11.22
CA SER A 129 6.66 14.83 -10.52
C SER A 129 6.98 14.71 -9.04
N THR A 130 6.62 13.60 -8.39
CA THR A 130 6.80 13.41 -6.95
C THR A 130 7.02 11.94 -6.55
N GLY A 131 7.03 11.63 -5.25
CA GLY A 131 7.14 10.29 -4.69
C GLY A 131 8.57 9.76 -4.56
N SER A 132 9.59 10.50 -5.00
CA SER A 132 11.01 10.17 -4.79
C SER A 132 11.90 11.41 -4.84
N LEU A 133 13.01 11.37 -4.10
CA LEU A 133 13.98 12.46 -4.03
C LEU A 133 14.95 12.34 -5.22
N VAL A 134 14.53 12.87 -6.37
CA VAL A 134 15.29 12.90 -7.62
C VAL A 134 15.28 14.30 -8.19
N ALA A 135 16.41 14.76 -8.72
CA ALA A 135 16.53 16.08 -9.34
C ALA A 135 15.47 16.25 -10.47
N GLY A 136 14.79 17.37 -10.47
CA GLY A 136 13.71 17.69 -11.41
C GLY A 136 12.30 17.36 -10.90
N LYS A 137 12.16 16.65 -9.79
CA LYS A 137 10.87 16.45 -9.11
C LYS A 137 10.58 17.55 -8.11
N TRP A 138 9.33 17.63 -7.68
CA TRP A 138 8.92 18.52 -6.59
C TRP A 138 9.63 18.15 -5.28
N ALA A 139 9.87 19.15 -4.45
CA ALA A 139 10.49 18.97 -3.13
C ALA A 139 9.46 18.55 -2.08
N ASP A 140 8.58 17.61 -2.42
CA ASP A 140 7.63 16.99 -1.49
C ASP A 140 8.41 15.98 -0.65
N LEU A 141 8.81 16.37 0.54
CA LEU A 141 9.59 15.56 1.46
C LEU A 141 9.14 15.79 2.91
N CYS A 142 9.42 14.82 3.75
CA CYS A 142 9.28 14.97 5.20
C CYS A 142 10.56 14.50 5.89
N CYS A 143 10.88 15.12 7.04
CA CYS A 143 11.98 14.72 7.89
C CYS A 143 11.45 13.94 9.10
N ILE A 144 12.11 12.83 9.42
CA ILE A 144 11.74 11.98 10.55
C ILE A 144 12.90 11.88 11.54
N ASN A 145 12.64 12.27 12.80
CA ASN A 145 13.63 12.18 13.87
C ASN A 145 13.77 10.73 14.36
N LEU A 146 14.90 10.10 14.05
CA LEU A 146 15.22 8.75 14.48
C LEU A 146 15.93 8.69 15.86
N ARG A 147 16.23 9.84 16.49
CA ARG A 147 16.91 9.91 17.80
C ARG A 147 15.90 10.01 18.94
N THR A 148 14.95 9.09 18.97
CA THR A 148 13.94 9.00 20.03
C THR A 148 14.08 7.66 20.77
N ALA A 149 13.58 7.58 21.99
CA ALA A 149 13.63 6.34 22.79
C ALA A 149 12.96 5.14 22.10
N GLY A 150 11.98 5.40 21.25
CA GLY A 150 11.25 4.33 20.53
C GLY A 150 11.97 3.81 19.27
N SER A 151 12.88 4.60 18.69
CA SER A 151 13.58 4.24 17.43
C SER A 151 15.09 4.03 17.60
N TRP A 152 15.68 4.40 18.71
CA TRP A 152 17.11 4.25 18.95
C TRP A 152 17.44 2.98 19.76
N PRO A 153 18.52 2.23 19.45
CA PRO A 153 19.48 2.44 18.34
C PRO A 153 18.94 1.99 16.99
N VAL A 154 19.36 2.66 15.91
CA VAL A 154 18.97 2.34 14.53
C VAL A 154 20.02 1.40 13.92
N HIS A 155 19.63 0.19 13.57
CA HIS A 155 20.48 -0.79 12.88
C HIS A 155 20.19 -0.83 11.37
N ASP A 156 18.93 -0.62 11.00
CA ASP A 156 18.45 -0.53 9.63
C ASP A 156 17.45 0.63 9.53
N VAL A 157 17.71 1.59 8.67
CA VAL A 157 16.91 2.81 8.56
C VAL A 157 15.53 2.51 7.99
N GLU A 158 15.43 1.66 6.96
CA GLU A 158 14.16 1.31 6.32
C GLU A 158 13.25 0.56 7.33
N ALA A 159 13.82 -0.40 8.05
CA ALA A 159 13.09 -1.13 9.09
C ALA A 159 12.68 -0.21 10.27
N ALA A 160 13.54 0.73 10.68
CA ALA A 160 13.21 1.68 11.74
C ALA A 160 12.05 2.60 11.33
N LEU A 161 12.06 3.11 10.10
CA LEU A 161 10.97 3.94 9.57
C LEU A 161 9.63 3.19 9.57
N VAL A 162 9.61 1.93 9.17
CA VAL A 162 8.39 1.13 9.08
C VAL A 162 7.93 0.64 10.47
N TYR A 163 8.84 0.09 11.27
CA TYR A 163 8.43 -0.67 12.47
C TYR A 163 8.61 0.08 13.80
N ALA A 164 9.39 1.17 13.83
CA ALA A 164 9.69 1.90 15.06
C ALA A 164 9.26 3.37 15.07
N CYS A 165 8.94 3.95 13.90
CA CYS A 165 8.51 5.34 13.80
C CYS A 165 6.99 5.50 13.75
N SER A 166 6.53 6.71 14.02
CA SER A 166 5.15 7.17 13.90
C SER A 166 5.13 8.62 13.41
N SER A 167 3.96 9.13 13.04
CA SER A 167 3.77 10.54 12.64
C SER A 167 4.27 11.56 13.69
N ARG A 168 4.36 11.17 14.95
CA ARG A 168 4.90 12.04 16.04
C ARG A 168 6.39 12.37 15.91
N GLN A 169 7.11 11.61 15.07
CA GLN A 169 8.54 11.81 14.83
C GLN A 169 8.80 12.62 13.56
N VAL A 170 7.77 12.97 12.79
CA VAL A 170 7.85 13.89 11.66
C VAL A 170 8.10 15.29 12.20
N THR A 171 9.14 15.96 11.70
CA THR A 171 9.59 17.29 12.16
C THR A 171 9.33 18.39 11.13
N ASP A 172 9.32 18.04 9.82
CA ASP A 172 9.09 18.96 8.69
C ASP A 172 8.43 18.19 7.54
#